data_e0f4309719f80aaa95f3b0a15f2ee189
#
_entry.id   e0f4309719f80aaa95f3b0a15f2ee189
#
_cell.length_a   1.000
_cell.length_b   1.000
_cell.length_c   1.000
_cell.angle_alpha   90.00
_cell.angle_beta   90.00
_cell.angle_gamma   90.00
#
_symmetry.space_group_name_H-M   'P 1'
#
loop_
_entity.id
_entity.type
_entity.pdbx_description
1 polymer ?
#
loop_
_entity_poly.entity_id
_entity_poly.type
_entity_poly.pdbx_seq_one_letter_code
_entity_poly.pdbx_strand_id
1 'polypeptide(L)'
;MFDLSNKTVFITGIGSGIGLATAQVALKIGATVYGTVFSEEQSETITGYIPSECIYKVDVKNSDEITFAVDDAAKCSGKLDGIVAVAGILSLQEFTKTDDAIWHNVIDTNLSGSFYSARAAIPHLQKQAAASIVFVSSQIGLVGHPLGAAYAASKAGINGLTKSTAVELAPNSIRVNAVAPGPVVSDMTAKARADEKRYNSLLADIPMGRFGQPEEIATIINFLLSEASSFITGQVIVADGGFTAH
;
A
#
# COMPACT_ATOMS: atom_id res chain seq x y z
N MET A 1 6.89 -10.87 18.59
CA MET A 1 6.95 -9.76 17.59
C MET A 1 7.60 -10.36 16.35
N PHE A 2 7.05 -10.13 15.17
CA PHE A 2 7.68 -10.56 13.91
C PHE A 2 8.94 -9.71 13.65
N ASP A 3 9.88 -10.28 12.91
CA ASP A 3 11.22 -9.73 12.68
C ASP A 3 11.44 -9.60 11.16
N LEU A 4 12.04 -8.49 10.74
CA LEU A 4 12.50 -8.24 9.38
C LEU A 4 14.02 -7.99 9.32
N SER A 5 14.77 -8.42 10.34
CA SER A 5 16.23 -8.32 10.32
C SER A 5 16.80 -8.98 9.06
N ASN A 6 17.73 -8.29 8.42
CA ASN A 6 18.33 -8.71 7.15
C ASN A 6 17.35 -8.84 5.97
N LYS A 7 16.16 -8.24 6.03
CA LYS A 7 15.26 -8.11 4.89
C LYS A 7 15.38 -6.73 4.26
N THR A 8 15.37 -6.67 2.95
CA THR A 8 15.26 -5.41 2.17
C THR A 8 13.86 -5.31 1.60
N VAL A 9 13.18 -4.20 1.89
CA VAL A 9 11.81 -3.94 1.48
C VAL A 9 11.71 -2.65 0.69
N PHE A 10 11.03 -2.69 -0.46
CA PHE A 10 10.70 -1.50 -1.24
C PHE A 10 9.23 -1.11 -0.98
N ILE A 11 8.97 0.17 -0.69
CA ILE A 11 7.62 0.65 -0.34
C ILE A 11 7.28 1.86 -1.22
N THR A 12 6.19 1.82 -1.97
CA THR A 12 5.74 3.00 -2.71
C THR A 12 4.93 3.93 -1.81
N GLY A 13 5.12 5.26 -1.96
CA GLY A 13 4.34 6.25 -1.23
C GLY A 13 4.71 6.37 0.25
N ILE A 14 6.03 6.36 0.57
CA ILE A 14 6.53 6.48 1.95
C ILE A 14 6.47 7.90 2.53
N GLY A 15 6.01 8.89 1.76
CA GLY A 15 6.03 10.30 2.17
C GLY A 15 5.00 10.69 3.24
N SER A 16 3.95 9.89 3.46
CA SER A 16 2.93 10.17 4.48
C SER A 16 2.09 8.94 4.84
N GLY A 17 1.22 9.06 5.84
CA GLY A 17 0.17 8.13 6.19
C GLY A 17 0.64 6.69 6.38
N ILE A 18 -0.07 5.74 5.77
CA ILE A 18 0.20 4.29 5.91
C ILE A 18 1.59 3.93 5.38
N GLY A 19 2.04 4.55 4.27
CA GLY A 19 3.35 4.27 3.68
C GLY A 19 4.49 4.66 4.62
N LEU A 20 4.43 5.87 5.18
CA LEU A 20 5.42 6.34 6.17
C LEU A 20 5.42 5.46 7.43
N ALA A 21 4.26 5.19 8.00
CA ALA A 21 4.15 4.32 9.17
C ALA A 21 4.69 2.91 8.90
N THR A 22 4.43 2.35 7.69
CA THR A 22 4.95 1.04 7.27
C THR A 22 6.48 1.05 7.24
N ALA A 23 7.07 2.09 6.66
CA ALA A 23 8.52 2.25 6.60
C ALA A 23 9.13 2.37 8.00
N GLN A 24 8.54 3.19 8.88
CA GLN A 24 9.00 3.37 10.27
C GLN A 24 8.94 2.08 11.08
N VAL A 25 7.84 1.31 10.96
CA VAL A 25 7.70 0.02 11.63
C VAL A 25 8.72 -0.98 11.07
N ALA A 26 8.89 -1.05 9.73
CA ALA A 26 9.86 -1.93 9.09
C ALA A 26 11.29 -1.67 9.58
N LEU A 27 11.71 -0.40 9.60
CA LEU A 27 13.02 0.02 10.14
C LEU A 27 13.20 -0.41 11.61
N LYS A 28 12.17 -0.16 12.44
CA LYS A 28 12.19 -0.50 13.87
C LYS A 28 12.37 -2.00 14.13
N ILE A 29 11.90 -2.85 13.23
CA ILE A 29 12.02 -4.31 13.33
C ILE A 29 13.14 -4.89 12.46
N GLY A 30 14.10 -4.04 12.04
CA GLY A 30 15.38 -4.44 11.48
C GLY A 30 15.47 -4.52 9.95
N ALA A 31 14.45 -4.06 9.20
CA ALA A 31 14.51 -4.04 7.75
C ALA A 31 15.40 -2.91 7.22
N THR A 32 16.00 -3.12 6.06
CA THR A 32 16.47 -2.04 5.19
C THR A 32 15.31 -1.60 4.31
N VAL A 33 15.00 -0.30 4.30
CA VAL A 33 13.84 0.25 3.58
C VAL A 33 14.30 1.16 2.47
N TYR A 34 13.81 0.90 1.27
CA TYR A 34 13.83 1.80 0.12
C TYR A 34 12.39 2.18 -0.22
N GLY A 35 12.19 3.33 -0.86
CA GLY A 35 10.81 3.65 -1.26
C GLY A 35 10.67 4.91 -2.10
N THR A 36 9.43 5.16 -2.53
CA THR A 36 9.12 6.30 -3.39
C THR A 36 8.33 7.37 -2.67
N VAL A 37 8.57 8.61 -3.09
CA VAL A 37 7.76 9.79 -2.79
C VAL A 37 7.29 10.41 -4.11
N PHE A 38 6.21 11.20 -4.06
CA PHE A 38 5.71 11.91 -5.23
C PHE A 38 6.34 13.28 -5.39
N SER A 39 6.68 13.98 -4.29
CA SER A 39 7.22 15.32 -4.31
C SER A 39 8.50 15.47 -3.49
N GLU A 40 9.26 16.51 -3.75
CA GLU A 40 10.46 16.88 -3.00
C GLU A 40 10.14 17.18 -1.54
N GLU A 41 9.05 17.91 -1.26
CA GLU A 41 8.60 18.21 0.09
C GLU A 41 8.38 16.95 0.93
N GLN A 42 7.82 15.89 0.32
CA GLN A 42 7.67 14.60 0.98
C GLN A 42 9.03 13.96 1.27
N SER A 43 10.00 14.09 0.35
CA SER A 43 11.36 13.59 0.55
C SER A 43 12.04 14.25 1.75
N GLU A 44 11.98 15.59 1.83
CA GLU A 44 12.56 16.36 2.94
C GLU A 44 11.98 15.96 4.31
N THR A 45 10.68 15.66 4.35
CA THR A 45 10.00 15.28 5.59
C THR A 45 10.49 13.94 6.15
N ILE A 46 10.94 13.01 5.31
CA ILE A 46 11.27 11.64 5.71
C ILE A 46 12.78 11.36 5.79
N THR A 47 13.65 12.29 5.34
CA THR A 47 15.11 12.12 5.40
C THR A 47 15.67 11.95 6.82
N GLY A 48 14.92 12.35 7.85
CA GLY A 48 15.26 12.06 9.25
C GLY A 48 15.10 10.58 9.66
N TYR A 49 14.40 9.77 8.85
CA TYR A 49 14.13 8.35 9.12
C TYR A 49 14.78 7.41 8.10
N ILE A 50 14.85 7.83 6.84
CA ILE A 50 15.34 7.03 5.72
C ILE A 50 16.47 7.82 5.05
N PRO A 51 17.65 7.23 4.79
CA PRO A 51 18.72 7.88 4.05
C PRO A 51 18.23 8.38 2.68
N SER A 52 18.70 9.55 2.26
CA SER A 52 18.25 10.18 1.00
C SER A 52 18.47 9.30 -0.22
N GLU A 53 19.56 8.53 -0.23
CA GLU A 53 19.91 7.57 -1.30
C GLU A 53 18.96 6.36 -1.37
N CYS A 54 18.09 6.17 -0.37
CA CYS A 54 17.06 5.13 -0.34
C CYS A 54 15.67 5.67 -0.75
N ILE A 55 15.58 6.97 -1.12
CA ILE A 55 14.33 7.65 -1.45
C ILE A 55 14.33 8.03 -2.94
N TYR A 56 13.32 7.57 -3.68
CA TYR A 56 13.16 7.87 -5.09
C TYR A 56 11.94 8.77 -5.31
N LYS A 57 12.11 9.87 -6.04
CA LYS A 57 10.97 10.67 -6.50
C LYS A 57 10.42 10.08 -7.78
N VAL A 58 9.21 9.50 -7.71
CA VAL A 58 8.59 8.71 -8.76
C VAL A 58 7.09 8.99 -8.84
N ASP A 59 6.57 9.18 -10.05
CA ASP A 59 5.14 9.01 -10.34
C ASP A 59 4.87 7.52 -10.63
N VAL A 60 4.13 6.84 -9.74
CA VAL A 60 3.84 5.40 -9.87
C VAL A 60 3.06 5.04 -11.15
N LYS A 61 2.49 6.03 -11.85
CA LYS A 61 1.87 5.86 -13.16
C LYS A 61 2.92 5.64 -14.27
N ASN A 62 4.16 6.02 -14.02
CA ASN A 62 5.27 5.83 -14.95
C ASN A 62 5.97 4.50 -14.64
N SER A 63 5.70 3.52 -15.48
CA SER A 63 6.27 2.17 -15.38
C SER A 63 7.79 2.14 -15.43
N ASP A 64 8.42 3.02 -16.21
CA ASP A 64 9.87 3.04 -16.37
C ASP A 64 10.56 3.64 -15.14
N GLU A 65 9.98 4.71 -14.56
CA GLU A 65 10.48 5.30 -13.31
C GLU A 65 10.41 4.29 -12.15
N ILE A 66 9.30 3.56 -12.02
CA ILE A 66 9.15 2.52 -11.00
C ILE A 66 10.16 1.39 -11.22
N THR A 67 10.31 0.93 -12.46
CA THR A 67 11.27 -0.13 -12.77
C THR A 67 12.68 0.29 -12.42
N PHE A 68 13.09 1.50 -12.83
CA PHE A 68 14.40 2.04 -12.48
C PHE A 68 14.62 2.10 -10.96
N ALA A 69 13.65 2.62 -10.20
CA ALA A 69 13.78 2.77 -8.74
C ALA A 69 13.89 1.41 -8.02
N VAL A 70 13.11 0.41 -8.45
CA VAL A 70 13.15 -0.94 -7.88
C VAL A 70 14.46 -1.65 -8.23
N ASP A 71 14.91 -1.56 -9.48
CA ASP A 71 16.16 -2.17 -9.95
C ASP A 71 17.38 -1.57 -9.23
N ASP A 72 17.41 -0.23 -9.09
CA ASP A 72 18.50 0.46 -8.40
C ASP A 72 18.54 0.12 -6.91
N ALA A 73 17.37 0.12 -6.23
CA ALA A 73 17.26 -0.31 -4.83
C ALA A 73 17.77 -1.73 -4.62
N ALA A 74 17.35 -2.66 -5.48
CA ALA A 74 17.80 -4.05 -5.42
C ALA A 74 19.31 -4.20 -5.67
N LYS A 75 19.86 -3.39 -6.55
CA LYS A 75 21.31 -3.33 -6.84
C LYS A 75 22.09 -2.75 -5.66
N CYS A 76 21.64 -1.63 -5.10
CA CYS A 76 22.30 -0.95 -3.98
C CYS A 76 22.32 -1.80 -2.71
N SER A 77 21.21 -2.50 -2.42
CA SER A 77 21.10 -3.39 -1.25
C SER A 77 21.67 -4.80 -1.49
N GLY A 78 21.94 -5.18 -2.74
CA GLY A 78 22.34 -6.53 -3.12
C GLY A 78 21.21 -7.54 -3.17
N LYS A 79 19.96 -7.19 -2.76
CA LYS A 79 18.78 -8.05 -2.76
C LYS A 79 17.48 -7.26 -2.61
N LEU A 80 16.35 -7.94 -2.85
CA LEU A 80 15.01 -7.44 -2.50
C LEU A 80 14.20 -8.62 -1.96
N ASP A 81 13.71 -8.51 -0.73
CA ASP A 81 12.94 -9.56 -0.06
C ASP A 81 11.43 -9.28 -0.07
N GLY A 82 11.02 -8.03 -0.25
CA GLY A 82 9.62 -7.67 -0.27
C GLY A 82 9.31 -6.34 -0.94
N ILE A 83 8.07 -6.20 -1.41
CA ILE A 83 7.54 -4.93 -1.91
C ILE A 83 6.17 -4.65 -1.34
N VAL A 84 5.91 -3.38 -1.02
CA VAL A 84 4.60 -2.88 -0.58
C VAL A 84 4.13 -1.78 -1.53
N ALA A 85 3.03 -2.01 -2.21
CA ALA A 85 2.40 -1.01 -3.07
C ALA A 85 1.32 -0.26 -2.28
N VAL A 86 1.72 0.88 -1.69
CA VAL A 86 0.84 1.74 -0.84
C VAL A 86 0.37 2.97 -1.59
N ALA A 87 1.19 3.50 -2.52
CA ALA A 87 0.86 4.73 -3.24
C ALA A 87 -0.55 4.70 -3.82
N GLY A 88 -1.31 5.75 -3.58
CA GLY A 88 -2.68 5.83 -4.06
C GLY A 88 -3.34 7.15 -3.73
N ILE A 89 -4.41 7.44 -4.46
CA ILE A 89 -5.22 8.65 -4.31
C ILE A 89 -6.69 8.29 -4.12
N LEU A 90 -7.43 9.16 -3.44
CA LEU A 90 -8.87 9.08 -3.28
C LEU A 90 -9.52 10.21 -4.08
N SER A 91 -10.48 9.87 -4.95
CA SER A 91 -11.38 10.83 -5.58
C SER A 91 -12.82 10.42 -5.30
N LEU A 92 -13.60 11.35 -4.77
CA LEU A 92 -15.02 11.16 -4.50
C LEU A 92 -15.82 12.15 -5.37
N GLN A 93 -16.52 11.62 -6.36
CA GLN A 93 -17.31 12.37 -7.33
C GLN A 93 -18.62 11.65 -7.62
N GLU A 94 -19.68 12.39 -7.93
CA GLU A 94 -20.90 11.83 -8.48
C GLU A 94 -20.56 11.02 -9.76
N PHE A 95 -21.21 9.89 -9.94
CA PHE A 95 -20.92 9.00 -11.06
C PHE A 95 -20.97 9.71 -12.42
N THR A 96 -21.96 10.56 -12.62
CA THR A 96 -22.14 11.36 -13.86
C THR A 96 -21.16 12.51 -14.03
N LYS A 97 -20.42 12.87 -12.98
CA LYS A 97 -19.39 13.91 -12.98
C LYS A 97 -17.98 13.35 -12.94
N THR A 98 -17.83 12.04 -12.89
CA THR A 98 -16.55 11.35 -13.01
C THR A 98 -16.20 11.30 -14.49
N ASP A 99 -15.40 12.26 -14.95
CA ASP A 99 -14.90 12.27 -16.31
C ASP A 99 -13.76 11.25 -16.51
N ASP A 100 -13.36 11.08 -17.78
CA ASP A 100 -12.30 10.12 -18.15
C ASP A 100 -10.97 10.47 -17.49
N ALA A 101 -10.65 11.75 -17.31
CA ALA A 101 -9.40 12.17 -16.67
C ALA A 101 -9.35 11.80 -15.19
N ILE A 102 -10.45 12.01 -14.46
CA ILE A 102 -10.59 11.60 -13.06
C ILE A 102 -10.51 10.07 -12.96
N TRP A 103 -11.24 9.36 -13.83
CA TRP A 103 -11.24 7.90 -13.89
C TRP A 103 -9.82 7.36 -14.11
N HIS A 104 -9.15 7.78 -15.18
CA HIS A 104 -7.81 7.32 -15.50
C HIS A 104 -6.80 7.67 -14.41
N ASN A 105 -6.85 8.90 -13.86
CA ASN A 105 -5.91 9.27 -12.80
C ASN A 105 -6.01 8.36 -11.57
N VAL A 106 -7.23 7.95 -11.18
CA VAL A 106 -7.43 7.03 -10.04
C VAL A 106 -7.01 5.60 -10.38
N ILE A 107 -7.43 5.09 -11.55
CA ILE A 107 -7.08 3.72 -11.98
C ILE A 107 -5.57 3.60 -12.18
N ASP A 108 -4.96 4.54 -12.87
CA ASP A 108 -3.53 4.48 -13.22
C ASP A 108 -2.66 4.61 -11.98
N THR A 109 -3.03 5.48 -11.02
CA THR A 109 -2.29 5.59 -9.76
C THR A 109 -2.47 4.35 -8.89
N ASN A 110 -3.72 3.96 -8.60
CA ASN A 110 -4.00 2.96 -7.58
C ASN A 110 -3.79 1.52 -8.08
N LEU A 111 -4.27 1.21 -9.28
CA LEU A 111 -4.26 -0.16 -9.81
C LEU A 111 -3.07 -0.40 -10.73
N SER A 112 -2.90 0.43 -11.77
CA SER A 112 -1.79 0.27 -12.71
C SER A 112 -0.44 0.46 -12.01
N GLY A 113 -0.31 1.47 -11.13
CA GLY A 113 0.89 1.72 -10.35
C GLY A 113 1.23 0.56 -9.39
N SER A 114 0.23 -0.06 -8.78
CA SER A 114 0.44 -1.27 -7.95
C SER A 114 0.92 -2.45 -8.80
N PHE A 115 0.34 -2.64 -9.98
CA PHE A 115 0.77 -3.66 -10.94
C PHE A 115 2.21 -3.41 -11.41
N TYR A 116 2.55 -2.18 -11.81
CA TYR A 116 3.92 -1.85 -12.27
C TYR A 116 4.95 -2.10 -11.18
N SER A 117 4.63 -1.71 -9.94
CA SER A 117 5.49 -1.92 -8.78
C SER A 117 5.77 -3.40 -8.52
N ALA A 118 4.72 -4.23 -8.50
CA ALA A 118 4.87 -5.66 -8.31
C ALA A 118 5.65 -6.30 -9.47
N ARG A 119 5.32 -5.95 -10.73
CA ARG A 119 5.99 -6.48 -11.91
C ARG A 119 7.49 -6.16 -11.91
N ALA A 120 7.88 -4.96 -11.52
CA ALA A 120 9.28 -4.57 -11.42
C ALA A 120 10.03 -5.36 -10.35
N ALA A 121 9.38 -5.68 -9.23
CA ALA A 121 10.01 -6.38 -8.11
C ALA A 121 10.18 -7.89 -8.36
N ILE A 122 9.28 -8.54 -9.09
CA ILE A 122 9.25 -10.02 -9.25
C ILE A 122 10.60 -10.61 -9.66
N PRO A 123 11.36 -10.08 -10.65
CA PRO A 123 12.66 -10.64 -11.05
C PRO A 123 13.70 -10.65 -9.92
N HIS A 124 13.60 -9.74 -8.96
CA HIS A 124 14.48 -9.66 -7.79
C HIS A 124 13.99 -10.57 -6.67
N LEU A 125 12.67 -10.63 -6.44
CA LEU A 125 12.04 -11.49 -5.43
C LEU A 125 12.25 -12.98 -5.74
N GLN A 126 12.23 -13.38 -7.00
CA GLN A 126 12.49 -14.76 -7.45
C GLN A 126 13.92 -15.26 -7.14
N LYS A 127 14.86 -14.35 -6.83
CA LYS A 127 16.22 -14.71 -6.42
C LYS A 127 16.32 -15.04 -4.93
N GLN A 128 15.25 -14.82 -4.16
CA GLN A 128 15.21 -15.06 -2.73
C GLN A 128 14.60 -16.45 -2.42
N ALA A 129 15.01 -17.06 -1.30
CA ALA A 129 14.43 -18.31 -0.83
C ALA A 129 12.95 -18.16 -0.43
N ALA A 130 12.56 -16.97 0.03
CA ALA A 130 11.18 -16.59 0.33
C ALA A 130 11.02 -15.07 0.21
N ALA A 131 9.94 -14.63 -0.41
CA ALA A 131 9.63 -13.21 -0.60
C ALA A 131 8.15 -12.88 -0.40
N SER A 132 7.83 -11.60 -0.29
CA SER A 132 6.45 -11.15 -0.08
C SER A 132 6.10 -9.90 -0.88
N ILE A 133 4.93 -9.90 -1.49
CA ILE A 133 4.28 -8.75 -2.10
C ILE A 133 3.06 -8.39 -1.24
N VAL A 134 2.94 -7.14 -0.82
CA VAL A 134 1.78 -6.64 -0.09
C VAL A 134 1.17 -5.46 -0.82
N PHE A 135 -0.08 -5.61 -1.24
CA PHE A 135 -0.87 -4.53 -1.80
C PHE A 135 -1.68 -3.81 -0.71
N VAL A 136 -1.96 -2.52 -0.92
CA VAL A 136 -2.91 -1.79 -0.08
C VAL A 136 -4.20 -1.54 -0.86
N SER A 137 -5.22 -2.34 -0.52
CA SER A 137 -6.58 -2.21 -1.00
C SER A 137 -7.36 -1.18 -0.15
N SER A 138 -8.63 -1.40 0.07
CA SER A 138 -9.52 -0.64 0.95
C SER A 138 -10.77 -1.47 1.26
N GLN A 139 -11.46 -1.20 2.38
CA GLN A 139 -12.82 -1.67 2.59
C GLN A 139 -13.75 -1.31 1.41
N ILE A 140 -13.55 -0.15 0.77
CA ILE A 140 -14.33 0.31 -0.39
C ILE A 140 -14.09 -0.59 -1.63
N GLY A 141 -13.05 -1.38 -1.66
CA GLY A 141 -12.85 -2.45 -2.65
C GLY A 141 -13.67 -3.72 -2.37
N LEU A 142 -14.38 -3.78 -1.22
CA LEU A 142 -15.21 -4.92 -0.80
C LEU A 142 -16.69 -4.53 -0.73
N VAL A 143 -16.99 -3.29 -0.33
CA VAL A 143 -18.34 -2.74 -0.21
C VAL A 143 -18.50 -1.45 -1.00
N GLY A 144 -19.73 -1.11 -1.38
CA GLY A 144 -20.01 0.13 -2.10
C GLY A 144 -19.80 1.37 -1.23
N HIS A 145 -19.40 2.48 -1.89
CA HIS A 145 -19.33 3.79 -1.27
C HIS A 145 -19.92 4.82 -2.23
N PRO A 146 -20.88 5.67 -1.78
CA PRO A 146 -21.40 6.74 -2.61
C PRO A 146 -20.27 7.66 -3.05
N LEU A 147 -20.33 8.15 -4.28
CA LEU A 147 -19.31 9.01 -4.92
C LEU A 147 -17.94 8.34 -5.16
N GLY A 148 -17.78 7.06 -4.87
CA GLY A 148 -16.49 6.38 -4.88
C GLY A 148 -16.23 5.46 -6.07
N ALA A 149 -16.93 5.60 -7.21
CA ALA A 149 -16.91 4.63 -8.29
C ALA A 149 -15.50 4.27 -8.81
N ALA A 150 -14.69 5.26 -9.19
CA ALA A 150 -13.33 5.02 -9.69
C ALA A 150 -12.42 4.43 -8.60
N TYR A 151 -12.52 4.93 -7.37
CA TYR A 151 -11.74 4.42 -6.24
C TYR A 151 -12.12 2.97 -5.90
N ALA A 152 -13.42 2.68 -5.79
CA ALA A 152 -13.94 1.33 -5.54
C ALA A 152 -13.47 0.34 -6.62
N ALA A 153 -13.59 0.73 -7.89
CA ALA A 153 -13.11 -0.09 -9.02
C ALA A 153 -11.61 -0.37 -8.91
N SER A 154 -10.79 0.65 -8.61
CA SER A 154 -9.35 0.47 -8.45
C SER A 154 -8.99 -0.49 -7.31
N LYS A 155 -9.67 -0.36 -6.16
CA LYS A 155 -9.39 -1.19 -4.97
C LYS A 155 -9.96 -2.61 -5.09
N ALA A 156 -11.10 -2.79 -5.75
CA ALA A 156 -11.60 -4.10 -6.14
C ALA A 156 -10.67 -4.79 -7.16
N GLY A 157 -10.11 -4.03 -8.11
CA GLY A 157 -9.09 -4.52 -9.03
C GLY A 157 -7.84 -5.04 -8.31
N ILE A 158 -7.37 -4.35 -7.26
CA ILE A 158 -6.26 -4.82 -6.41
C ILE A 158 -6.60 -6.17 -5.74
N ASN A 159 -7.84 -6.38 -5.29
CA ASN A 159 -8.25 -7.65 -4.70
C ASN A 159 -8.17 -8.80 -5.71
N GLY A 160 -8.57 -8.55 -6.96
CA GLY A 160 -8.40 -9.51 -8.07
C GLY A 160 -6.95 -9.76 -8.40
N LEU A 161 -6.15 -8.70 -8.54
CA LEU A 161 -4.70 -8.75 -8.79
C LEU A 161 -4.00 -9.59 -7.72
N THR A 162 -4.29 -9.37 -6.44
CA THR A 162 -3.74 -10.11 -5.31
C THR A 162 -3.94 -11.62 -5.46
N LYS A 163 -5.17 -12.05 -5.75
CA LYS A 163 -5.50 -13.48 -5.87
C LYS A 163 -4.82 -14.14 -7.05
N SER A 164 -4.87 -13.49 -8.21
CA SER A 164 -4.25 -14.01 -9.44
C SER A 164 -2.74 -14.15 -9.30
N THR A 165 -2.08 -13.08 -8.86
CA THR A 165 -0.62 -13.06 -8.68
C THR A 165 -0.15 -14.04 -7.60
N ALA A 166 -0.95 -14.22 -6.53
CA ALA A 166 -0.64 -15.19 -5.48
C ALA A 166 -0.58 -16.63 -5.99
N VAL A 167 -1.54 -17.03 -6.81
CA VAL A 167 -1.58 -18.38 -7.41
C VAL A 167 -0.40 -18.58 -8.36
N GLU A 168 -0.09 -17.56 -9.16
CA GLU A 168 1.00 -17.62 -10.15
C GLU A 168 2.37 -17.72 -9.49
N LEU A 169 2.61 -16.95 -8.41
CA LEU A 169 3.93 -16.80 -7.80
C LEU A 169 4.20 -17.74 -6.61
N ALA A 170 3.18 -18.44 -6.09
CA ALA A 170 3.36 -19.38 -5.00
C ALA A 170 4.42 -20.47 -5.27
N PRO A 171 4.52 -21.06 -6.49
CA PRO A 171 5.59 -22.01 -6.81
C PRO A 171 7.01 -21.44 -6.71
N ASN A 172 7.15 -20.10 -6.79
CA ASN A 172 8.41 -19.40 -6.64
C ASN A 172 8.70 -18.97 -5.19
N SER A 173 7.95 -19.46 -4.21
CA SER A 173 8.04 -19.06 -2.80
C SER A 173 7.80 -17.57 -2.56
N ILE A 174 7.01 -16.90 -3.41
CA ILE A 174 6.58 -15.52 -3.26
C ILE A 174 5.13 -15.50 -2.79
N ARG A 175 4.89 -14.98 -1.59
CA ARG A 175 3.54 -14.75 -1.07
C ARG A 175 3.01 -13.41 -1.56
N VAL A 176 1.73 -13.35 -1.90
CA VAL A 176 1.08 -12.11 -2.33
C VAL A 176 -0.21 -11.94 -1.55
N ASN A 177 -0.31 -10.84 -0.81
CA ASN A 177 -1.50 -10.52 -0.01
C ASN A 177 -1.86 -9.05 -0.15
N ALA A 178 -3.05 -8.68 0.29
CA ALA A 178 -3.47 -7.30 0.42
C ALA A 178 -3.95 -7.00 1.84
N VAL A 179 -3.79 -5.75 2.25
CA VAL A 179 -4.51 -5.18 3.41
C VAL A 179 -5.59 -4.26 2.89
N ALA A 180 -6.80 -4.35 3.44
CA ALA A 180 -7.94 -3.51 3.12
C ALA A 180 -8.31 -2.64 4.33
N PRO A 181 -7.70 -1.45 4.47
CA PRO A 181 -8.00 -0.55 5.58
C PRO A 181 -9.41 0.05 5.50
N GLY A 182 -9.98 0.31 6.65
CA GLY A 182 -11.10 1.23 6.83
C GLY A 182 -10.66 2.70 6.86
N PRO A 183 -11.48 3.59 7.42
CA PRO A 183 -11.09 4.98 7.67
C PRO A 183 -9.90 5.05 8.63
N VAL A 184 -8.77 5.60 8.15
CA VAL A 184 -7.51 5.77 8.88
C VAL A 184 -7.17 7.25 8.97
N VAL A 185 -6.58 7.68 10.09
CA VAL A 185 -6.07 9.05 10.27
C VAL A 185 -4.91 9.29 9.29
N SER A 186 -5.13 10.16 8.30
CA SER A 186 -4.15 10.52 7.28
C SER A 186 -4.54 11.82 6.60
N ASP A 187 -3.68 12.36 5.72
CA ASP A 187 -3.99 13.52 4.88
C ASP A 187 -5.18 13.23 3.94
N MET A 188 -5.28 12.00 3.44
CA MET A 188 -6.39 11.55 2.60
C MET A 188 -7.76 11.70 3.28
N THR A 189 -7.83 11.52 4.59
CA THR A 189 -9.05 11.63 5.40
C THR A 189 -9.19 12.98 6.10
N ALA A 190 -8.21 13.90 5.99
CA ALA A 190 -8.17 15.15 6.73
C ALA A 190 -9.43 16.00 6.50
N LYS A 191 -9.88 16.16 5.24
CA LYS A 191 -11.11 16.89 4.91
C LYS A 191 -12.35 16.28 5.55
N ALA A 192 -12.47 14.96 5.55
CA ALA A 192 -13.60 14.26 6.17
C ALA A 192 -13.60 14.39 7.69
N ARG A 193 -12.40 14.41 8.30
CA ARG A 193 -12.23 14.60 9.75
C ARG A 193 -12.45 16.03 10.21
N ALA A 194 -12.24 17.02 9.34
CA ALA A 194 -12.50 18.42 9.64
C ALA A 194 -13.99 18.80 9.55
N ASP A 195 -14.80 18.02 8.84
CA ASP A 195 -16.24 18.19 8.75
C ASP A 195 -16.92 17.33 9.83
N GLU A 196 -17.40 17.96 10.90
CA GLU A 196 -17.99 17.27 12.07
C GLU A 196 -19.16 16.34 11.70
N LYS A 197 -20.04 16.78 10.78
CA LYS A 197 -21.17 15.95 10.36
C LYS A 197 -20.70 14.70 9.63
N ARG A 198 -19.74 14.84 8.73
CA ARG A 198 -19.16 13.73 7.97
C ARG A 198 -18.33 12.82 8.87
N TYR A 199 -17.56 13.39 9.78
CA TYR A 199 -16.79 12.65 10.77
C TYR A 199 -17.70 11.75 11.63
N ASN A 200 -18.76 12.32 12.22
CA ASN A 200 -19.70 11.59 13.05
C ASN A 200 -20.46 10.52 12.25
N SER A 201 -20.82 10.80 10.99
CA SER A 201 -21.43 9.78 10.12
C SER A 201 -20.50 8.61 9.87
N LEU A 202 -19.22 8.85 9.57
CA LEU A 202 -18.24 7.78 9.39
C LEU A 202 -17.98 6.98 10.67
N LEU A 203 -17.96 7.66 11.83
CA LEU A 203 -17.80 6.98 13.11
C LEU A 203 -18.96 6.05 13.44
N ALA A 204 -20.18 6.45 13.09
CA ALA A 204 -21.39 5.63 13.32
C ALA A 204 -21.35 4.30 12.55
N ASP A 205 -20.67 4.28 11.40
CA ASP A 205 -20.52 3.08 10.57
C ASP A 205 -19.33 2.18 11.02
N ILE A 206 -18.50 2.63 11.99
CA ILE A 206 -17.36 1.87 12.50
C ILE A 206 -17.70 1.30 13.88
N PRO A 207 -17.91 -0.02 14.05
CA PRO A 207 -18.24 -0.62 15.35
C PRO A 207 -17.24 -0.31 16.47
N MET A 208 -15.95 -0.18 16.17
CA MET A 208 -14.94 0.23 17.16
C MET A 208 -15.02 1.71 17.54
N GLY A 209 -15.89 2.52 16.94
CA GLY A 209 -16.15 3.92 17.30
C GLY A 209 -15.02 4.90 17.08
N ARG A 210 -14.02 4.55 16.27
CA ARG A 210 -12.87 5.40 15.98
C ARG A 210 -12.25 5.11 14.60
N PHE A 211 -11.56 6.09 14.07
CA PHE A 211 -10.63 5.87 12.95
C PHE A 211 -9.45 4.99 13.39
N GLY A 212 -8.94 4.18 12.47
CA GLY A 212 -7.68 3.48 12.66
C GLY A 212 -6.49 4.45 12.65
N GLN A 213 -5.38 4.04 13.25
CA GLN A 213 -4.10 4.75 13.14
C GLN A 213 -3.25 4.12 12.03
N PRO A 214 -2.42 4.90 11.32
CA PRO A 214 -1.53 4.37 10.27
C PRO A 214 -0.66 3.21 10.77
N GLU A 215 -0.22 3.24 12.02
CA GLU A 215 0.63 2.23 12.66
C GLU A 215 -0.10 0.88 12.82
N GLU A 216 -1.42 0.89 13.01
CA GLU A 216 -2.21 -0.34 13.10
C GLU A 216 -2.21 -1.07 11.75
N ILE A 217 -2.34 -0.34 10.64
CA ILE A 217 -2.26 -0.89 9.29
C ILE A 217 -0.83 -1.31 8.96
N ALA A 218 0.15 -0.48 9.29
CA ALA A 218 1.57 -0.76 9.12
C ALA A 218 2.00 -2.07 9.80
N THR A 219 1.46 -2.34 10.99
CA THR A 219 1.72 -3.57 11.74
C THR A 219 1.26 -4.81 10.97
N ILE A 220 0.07 -4.76 10.35
CA ILE A 220 -0.45 -5.87 9.53
C ILE A 220 0.38 -6.04 8.27
N ILE A 221 0.77 -4.94 7.60
CA ILE A 221 1.63 -4.99 6.42
C ILE A 221 2.96 -5.66 6.76
N ASN A 222 3.62 -5.24 7.84
CA ASN A 222 4.90 -5.80 8.26
C ASN A 222 4.79 -7.27 8.73
N PHE A 223 3.66 -7.67 9.35
CA PHE A 223 3.35 -9.07 9.59
C PHE A 223 3.29 -9.86 8.28
N LEU A 224 2.62 -9.35 7.25
CA LEU A 224 2.53 -10.01 5.95
C LEU A 224 3.88 -10.06 5.20
N LEU A 225 4.79 -9.15 5.46
CA LEU A 225 6.17 -9.21 4.95
C LEU A 225 7.02 -10.27 5.64
N SER A 226 6.73 -10.59 6.90
CA SER A 226 7.53 -11.47 7.74
C SER A 226 7.23 -12.96 7.54
N GLU A 227 8.11 -13.82 8.06
CA GLU A 227 7.92 -15.29 8.09
C GLU A 227 6.76 -15.72 8.99
N ALA A 228 6.27 -14.87 9.89
CA ALA A 228 5.08 -15.15 10.71
C ALA A 228 3.82 -15.38 9.88
N SER A 229 3.80 -14.94 8.63
CA SER A 229 2.72 -15.15 7.66
C SER A 229 3.08 -16.15 6.54
N SER A 230 4.03 -17.06 6.79
CA SER A 230 4.59 -17.99 5.80
C SER A 230 3.57 -18.89 5.09
N PHE A 231 2.41 -19.14 5.70
CA PHE A 231 1.33 -19.91 5.10
C PHE A 231 0.12 -19.06 4.65
N ILE A 232 0.31 -17.74 4.53
CA ILE A 232 -0.74 -16.79 4.10
C ILE A 232 -0.37 -16.25 2.72
N THR A 233 -1.17 -16.59 1.70
CA THR A 233 -1.07 -16.04 0.35
C THR A 233 -2.45 -15.94 -0.30
N GLY A 234 -2.65 -14.96 -1.18
CA GLY A 234 -3.92 -14.69 -1.86
C GLY A 234 -5.01 -14.05 -1.00
N GLN A 235 -4.67 -13.60 0.22
CA GLN A 235 -5.65 -13.07 1.17
C GLN A 235 -5.76 -11.54 1.08
N VAL A 236 -6.97 -11.05 1.34
CA VAL A 236 -7.27 -9.62 1.57
C VAL A 236 -7.64 -9.48 3.04
N ILE A 237 -6.68 -8.99 3.84
CA ILE A 237 -6.88 -8.81 5.28
C ILE A 237 -7.60 -7.48 5.52
N VAL A 238 -8.81 -7.55 6.02
CA VAL A 238 -9.61 -6.36 6.35
C VAL A 238 -9.19 -5.83 7.72
N ALA A 239 -8.94 -4.52 7.78
CA ALA A 239 -8.56 -3.79 8.99
C ALA A 239 -9.34 -2.46 9.06
N ASP A 240 -10.62 -2.53 9.40
CA ASP A 240 -11.60 -1.46 9.23
C ASP A 240 -12.42 -1.15 10.49
N GLY A 241 -12.04 -1.70 11.65
CA GLY A 241 -12.77 -1.51 12.90
C GLY A 241 -14.15 -2.15 12.91
N GLY A 242 -14.40 -3.14 12.04
CA GLY A 242 -15.66 -3.86 11.91
C GLY A 242 -16.63 -3.24 10.89
N PHE A 243 -16.22 -2.24 10.14
CA PHE A 243 -17.09 -1.54 9.17
C PHE A 243 -17.76 -2.50 8.16
N THR A 244 -17.05 -3.52 7.69
CA THR A 244 -17.57 -4.48 6.70
C THR A 244 -18.09 -5.78 7.31
N ALA A 245 -18.19 -5.88 8.63
CA ALA A 245 -18.59 -7.12 9.32
C ALA A 245 -20.11 -7.27 9.45
N HIS A 246 -20.91 -6.30 8.99
CA HIS A 246 -22.39 -6.30 9.04
C HIS A 246 -23.01 -5.90 7.71
#